data_9e5d6978c3444ccc3d71123405ae5548
#
_entry.id   9e5d6978c3444ccc3d71123405ae5548
#
_cell.length_a   1.000
_cell.length_b   1.000
_cell.length_c   1.000
_cell.angle_alpha   90.00
_cell.angle_beta   90.00
_cell.angle_gamma   90.00
#
_symmetry.space_group_name_H-M   'P 1'
#
loop_
_entity.id
_entity.type
_entity.pdbx_description
1 polymer ?
#
loop_
_entity_poly.entity_id
_entity_poly.type
_entity_poly.pdbx_seq_one_letter_code
_entity_poly.pdbx_strand_id
1 'polypeptide(L)'
;MTAEEQKRYINYLVERLEQADLGLRARDAVLQDFLDKQKEYDERLSQLDNVLSKVSSLESSLKEKDRKLKSAERKVADLTAKLKFAEKNRFGDKSYGSKKKKPYEESDRTKDKDNFDGTSSSLPESSIANKDSDSSSAPTTQEKQPCDLSNRPDTYNTMGIQGASKEYKSDLSKVPGRILERKMIPVFHLEVNLVEERFEMVHYVEKGKKPKWGYFPVAGNPQIVTKFDGTKATPEFLQAIAYEVYVKNVTFGLLHRWLTDLGMKVSANTLRNWLKKGKKYLDKLVKVLKDVALEKDSIVNCDETWCKVRKYDHYRKCYIWVLVNKAEQIVIFFYEDGSRGRDVLTNFIGDAELKSVMTDGYNAYVFIGDELSTVQKSPNLKKAIHQVCMAHWKAKLDKALEQAGDIRALPFLRGVDFYYKRERQYDAEGLTPEERGKRRQDLDSKEMLITLRQYLKIELDKDPSETTPYLREALNYLDKFWDNIFAFLKDGDLPIDNNLAERAIRPLTTQRNSMLHFGSDEGAEMAATYHSIISTVKKQGRSAWEYLGKFFTKSLIKRIESSSLEYLSVKTLSNVFNGCRDFFSLRPDKIGLAICQHFR
;
A
#
# COMPACT_ATOMS: atom_id res chain seq x y z
N MET A 1 85.29 2.01 46.53
CA MET A 1 85.23 3.38 45.97
C MET A 1 85.73 4.35 47.01
N THR A 2 86.77 5.11 46.69
CA THR A 2 87.30 6.19 47.58
C THR A 2 86.28 7.35 47.60
N ALA A 3 86.33 8.21 48.58
CA ALA A 3 85.46 9.38 48.73
C ALA A 3 85.47 10.28 47.45
N GLU A 4 86.60 10.31 46.77
CA GLU A 4 86.82 11.08 45.53
C GLU A 4 86.18 10.43 44.33
N GLU A 5 86.14 9.10 44.23
CA GLU A 5 85.45 8.34 43.21
C GLU A 5 83.93 8.46 43.38
N GLN A 6 83.43 8.47 44.60
CA GLN A 6 82.02 8.70 44.91
C GLN A 6 81.60 10.10 44.51
N LYS A 7 82.43 11.13 44.75
CA LYS A 7 82.13 12.51 44.34
C LYS A 7 82.11 12.67 42.83
N ARG A 8 83.03 12.05 42.08
CA ARG A 8 82.99 12.02 40.58
C ARG A 8 81.78 11.30 40.05
N TYR A 9 81.35 10.20 40.62
CA TYR A 9 80.19 9.45 40.23
C TYR A 9 78.89 10.22 40.49
N ILE A 10 78.78 10.91 41.62
CA ILE A 10 77.65 11.81 41.92
C ILE A 10 77.59 12.94 40.93
N ASN A 11 78.72 13.63 40.63
CA ASN A 11 78.69 14.70 39.61
C ASN A 11 78.27 14.17 38.22
N TYR A 12 78.75 13.01 37.83
CA TYR A 12 78.33 12.36 36.58
C TYR A 12 76.82 12.06 36.55
N LEU A 13 76.25 11.60 37.66
CA LEU A 13 74.79 11.36 37.74
C LEU A 13 73.96 12.66 37.70
N VAL A 14 74.47 13.74 38.33
CA VAL A 14 73.83 15.06 38.28
C VAL A 14 73.83 15.60 36.87
N GLU A 15 74.96 15.55 36.14
CA GLU A 15 75.01 15.98 34.74
C GLU A 15 74.02 15.16 33.84
N ARG A 16 73.93 13.87 34.07
CA ARG A 16 72.97 13.04 33.34
C ARG A 16 71.50 13.35 33.67
N LEU A 17 71.22 13.69 34.91
CA LEU A 17 69.89 14.13 35.33
C LEU A 17 69.53 15.47 34.70
N GLU A 18 70.48 16.44 34.67
CA GLU A 18 70.27 17.74 34.01
C GLU A 18 70.03 17.59 32.48
N GLN A 19 70.78 16.71 31.80
CA GLN A 19 70.57 16.39 30.40
C GLN A 19 69.23 15.74 30.17
N ALA A 20 68.78 14.83 31.05
CA ALA A 20 67.46 14.20 30.96
C ALA A 20 66.35 15.22 31.21
N ASP A 21 66.47 16.12 32.11
CA ASP A 21 65.50 17.19 32.39
C ASP A 21 65.38 18.17 31.21
N LEU A 22 66.50 18.56 30.58
CA LEU A 22 66.51 19.35 29.37
C LEU A 22 65.82 18.62 28.23
N GLY A 23 66.02 17.31 28.08
CA GLY A 23 65.31 16.48 27.09
C GLY A 23 63.83 16.38 27.34
N LEU A 24 63.40 16.30 28.60
CA LEU A 24 61.98 16.31 29.00
C LEU A 24 61.32 17.65 28.69
N ARG A 25 61.97 18.79 29.06
CA ARG A 25 61.47 20.15 28.76
C ARG A 25 61.34 20.40 27.25
N ALA A 26 62.31 19.93 26.46
CA ALA A 26 62.21 20.01 24.99
C ALA A 26 61.05 19.22 24.43
N ARG A 27 60.79 18.02 24.97
CA ARG A 27 59.62 17.21 24.62
C ARG A 27 58.28 17.86 25.01
N ASP A 28 58.23 18.44 26.21
CA ASP A 28 57.04 19.14 26.70
C ASP A 28 56.71 20.37 25.82
N ALA A 29 57.74 21.12 25.39
CA ALA A 29 57.58 22.25 24.47
C ALA A 29 57.02 21.78 23.10
N VAL A 30 57.51 20.66 22.55
CA VAL A 30 56.99 20.07 21.27
C VAL A 30 55.58 19.57 21.46
N LEU A 31 55.25 18.93 22.58
CA LEU A 31 53.90 18.48 22.91
C LEU A 31 52.94 19.67 23.04
N GLN A 32 53.37 20.77 23.65
CA GLN A 32 52.54 21.97 23.78
C GLN A 32 52.27 22.60 22.39
N ASP A 33 53.30 22.74 21.55
CA ASP A 33 53.13 23.23 20.15
C ASP A 33 52.15 22.34 19.36
N PHE A 34 52.24 21.01 19.57
CA PHE A 34 51.31 20.07 18.94
C PHE A 34 49.87 20.26 19.42
N LEU A 35 49.67 20.42 20.75
CA LEU A 35 48.35 20.65 21.33
C LEU A 35 47.74 21.99 20.86
N ASP A 36 48.55 23.03 20.75
CA ASP A 36 48.09 24.33 20.30
C ASP A 36 47.71 24.31 18.82
N LYS A 37 48.46 23.60 17.98
CA LYS A 37 48.09 23.34 16.58
C LYS A 37 46.81 22.49 16.48
N GLN A 38 46.65 21.51 17.34
CA GLN A 38 45.43 20.69 17.36
C GLN A 38 44.22 21.55 17.69
N LYS A 39 44.30 22.46 18.66
CA LYS A 39 43.22 23.40 18.96
C LYS A 39 42.89 24.29 17.77
N GLU A 40 43.90 24.82 17.06
CA GLU A 40 43.67 25.62 15.84
C GLU A 40 42.97 24.82 14.75
N TYR A 41 43.32 23.53 14.57
CA TYR A 41 42.62 22.65 13.64
C TYR A 41 41.16 22.38 14.05
N ASP A 42 40.92 22.16 15.34
CA ASP A 42 39.56 21.92 15.86
C ASP A 42 38.68 23.16 15.72
N GLU A 43 39.21 24.37 15.91
CA GLU A 43 38.51 25.62 15.66
C GLU A 43 38.19 25.81 14.18
N ARG A 44 39.13 25.48 13.28
CA ARG A 44 38.89 25.53 11.81
C ARG A 44 37.86 24.48 11.36
N LEU A 45 37.88 23.28 11.93
CA LEU A 45 36.88 22.25 11.69
C LEU A 45 35.49 22.72 12.11
N SER A 46 35.38 23.32 13.30
CA SER A 46 34.12 23.89 13.79
C SER A 46 33.58 25.01 12.89
N GLN A 47 34.48 25.88 12.36
CA GLN A 47 34.06 26.89 11.37
C GLN A 47 33.61 26.27 10.05
N LEU A 48 34.27 25.22 9.57
CA LEU A 48 33.88 24.46 8.38
C LEU A 48 32.53 23.80 8.56
N ASP A 49 32.26 23.19 9.70
CA ASP A 49 30.98 22.58 10.03
C ASP A 49 29.84 23.61 10.03
N ASN A 50 30.10 24.81 10.58
CA ASN A 50 29.14 25.92 10.52
C ASN A 50 28.84 26.37 9.08
N VAL A 51 29.88 26.44 8.22
CA VAL A 51 29.70 26.78 6.80
C VAL A 51 28.95 25.67 6.07
N LEU A 52 29.29 24.40 6.30
CA LEU A 52 28.60 23.25 5.72
C LEU A 52 27.12 23.21 6.12
N SER A 53 26.82 23.49 7.39
CA SER A 53 25.45 23.60 7.90
C SER A 53 24.67 24.71 7.17
N LYS A 54 25.29 25.89 6.98
CA LYS A 54 24.67 26.99 6.20
C LYS A 54 24.47 26.63 4.75
N VAL A 55 25.42 25.98 4.09
CA VAL A 55 25.30 25.51 2.70
C VAL A 55 24.16 24.51 2.59
N SER A 56 24.06 23.52 3.48
CA SER A 56 22.99 22.54 3.53
C SER A 56 21.61 23.20 3.71
N SER A 57 21.51 24.20 4.58
CA SER A 57 20.31 24.99 4.80
C SER A 57 19.89 25.77 3.54
N LEU A 58 20.86 26.40 2.86
CA LEU A 58 20.62 27.14 1.61
C LEU A 58 20.22 26.21 0.48
N GLU A 59 20.84 25.04 0.36
CA GLU A 59 20.46 24.02 -0.64
C GLU A 59 19.03 23.50 -0.41
N SER A 60 18.65 23.30 0.85
CA SER A 60 17.30 22.89 1.22
C SER A 60 16.28 23.97 0.87
N SER A 61 16.60 25.22 1.14
CA SER A 61 15.76 26.38 0.77
C SER A 61 15.64 26.55 -0.73
N LEU A 62 16.74 26.36 -1.47
CA LEU A 62 16.77 26.41 -2.93
C LEU A 62 15.90 25.28 -3.54
N LYS A 63 16.03 24.05 -3.03
CA LYS A 63 15.20 22.91 -3.45
C LYS A 63 13.72 23.16 -3.19
N GLU A 64 13.38 23.79 -2.08
CA GLU A 64 12.00 24.15 -1.75
C GLU A 64 11.44 25.23 -2.70
N LYS A 65 12.24 26.26 -3.00
CA LYS A 65 11.87 27.30 -3.97
C LYS A 65 11.72 26.72 -5.37
N ASP A 66 12.60 25.82 -5.78
CA ASP A 66 12.53 25.13 -7.09
C ASP A 66 11.27 24.26 -7.21
N ARG A 67 10.87 23.60 -6.11
CA ARG A 67 9.59 22.87 -6.04
C ARG A 67 8.38 23.80 -6.17
N LYS A 68 8.39 24.93 -5.45
CA LYS A 68 7.32 25.93 -5.52
C LYS A 68 7.23 26.50 -6.92
N LEU A 69 8.36 26.78 -7.57
CA LEU A 69 8.42 27.26 -8.96
C LEU A 69 7.85 26.22 -9.92
N LYS A 70 8.32 24.97 -9.87
CA LYS A 70 7.78 23.88 -10.70
C LYS A 70 6.31 23.61 -10.48
N SER A 71 5.83 23.76 -9.23
CA SER A 71 4.39 23.65 -8.92
C SER A 71 3.60 24.80 -9.52
N ALA A 72 4.13 26.04 -9.47
CA ALA A 72 3.50 27.21 -10.08
C ALA A 72 3.49 27.11 -11.62
N GLU A 73 4.58 26.69 -12.23
CA GLU A 73 4.67 26.44 -13.68
C GLU A 73 3.64 25.41 -14.15
N ARG A 74 3.47 24.31 -13.37
CA ARG A 74 2.43 23.30 -13.64
C ARG A 74 1.03 23.89 -13.55
N LYS A 75 0.75 24.74 -12.54
CA LYS A 75 -0.54 25.43 -12.42
C LYS A 75 -0.79 26.37 -13.58
N VAL A 76 0.22 27.10 -14.02
CA VAL A 76 0.13 28.00 -15.20
C VAL A 76 -0.13 27.19 -16.46
N ALA A 77 0.59 26.09 -16.68
CA ALA A 77 0.36 25.20 -17.82
C ALA A 77 -1.06 24.60 -17.80
N ASP A 78 -1.54 24.18 -16.64
CA ASP A 78 -2.90 23.63 -16.43
C ASP A 78 -3.98 24.71 -16.71
N LEU A 79 -3.80 25.92 -16.21
CA LEU A 79 -4.70 27.05 -16.48
C LEU A 79 -4.70 27.45 -17.95
N THR A 80 -3.53 27.46 -18.60
CA THR A 80 -3.39 27.77 -20.03
C THR A 80 -4.09 26.71 -20.89
N ALA A 81 -3.96 25.42 -20.53
CA ALA A 81 -4.68 24.35 -21.19
C ALA A 81 -6.20 24.44 -20.99
N LYS A 82 -6.66 24.84 -19.79
CA LYS A 82 -8.08 25.13 -19.50
C LYS A 82 -8.61 26.26 -20.35
N LEU A 83 -7.83 27.33 -20.47
CA LEU A 83 -8.22 28.51 -21.27
C LEU A 83 -8.38 28.11 -22.74
N LYS A 84 -7.38 27.44 -23.33
CA LYS A 84 -7.45 26.95 -24.71
C LYS A 84 -8.63 26.00 -24.95
N PHE A 85 -8.93 25.14 -23.98
CA PHE A 85 -10.09 24.23 -24.06
C PHE A 85 -11.42 24.99 -23.98
N ALA A 86 -11.50 26.00 -23.10
CA ALA A 86 -12.68 26.85 -22.97
C ALA A 86 -12.88 27.73 -24.23
N GLU A 87 -11.81 28.26 -24.81
CA GLU A 87 -11.83 29.00 -26.06
C GLU A 87 -12.27 28.14 -27.24
N LYS A 88 -11.73 26.92 -27.36
CA LYS A 88 -12.15 25.94 -28.39
C LYS A 88 -13.62 25.56 -28.27
N ASN A 89 -14.17 25.47 -27.05
CA ASN A 89 -15.59 25.19 -26.82
C ASN A 89 -16.50 26.43 -26.98
N ARG A 90 -15.95 27.65 -26.85
CA ARG A 90 -16.68 28.91 -27.02
C ARG A 90 -16.73 29.37 -28.48
N PHE A 91 -15.70 29.08 -29.25
CA PHE A 91 -15.52 29.57 -30.62
C PHE A 91 -15.40 28.44 -31.67
N GLY A 92 -15.51 27.17 -31.25
CA GLY A 92 -15.57 26.04 -32.17
C GLY A 92 -16.90 26.01 -32.91
N ASP A 93 -16.86 26.18 -34.22
CA ASP A 93 -17.99 26.14 -35.13
C ASP A 93 -18.90 24.94 -34.86
N LYS A 94 -20.16 25.20 -34.55
CA LYS A 94 -21.25 24.23 -34.61
C LYS A 94 -21.62 23.96 -36.08
N SER A 95 -20.71 23.36 -36.84
CA SER A 95 -21.08 22.82 -38.14
C SER A 95 -21.57 21.38 -38.01
N TYR A 96 -22.89 21.21 -37.92
CA TYR A 96 -23.56 19.96 -38.28
C TYR A 96 -23.33 19.76 -39.79
N GLY A 97 -22.32 19.00 -40.13
CA GLY A 97 -22.04 18.63 -41.50
C GLY A 97 -21.43 17.24 -41.53
N SER A 98 -22.17 16.29 -42.07
CA SER A 98 -21.73 14.93 -42.35
C SER A 98 -20.39 14.95 -43.10
N LYS A 99 -19.30 14.46 -42.47
CA LYS A 99 -18.05 14.17 -43.19
C LYS A 99 -17.82 12.68 -43.25
N LYS A 100 -17.78 12.20 -44.52
CA LYS A 100 -17.43 10.87 -44.96
C LYS A 100 -16.17 10.35 -44.23
N LYS A 101 -16.22 9.09 -43.82
CA LYS A 101 -15.10 8.32 -43.32
C LYS A 101 -13.97 8.33 -44.35
N LYS A 102 -12.79 8.84 -43.98
CA LYS A 102 -11.53 8.54 -44.66
C LYS A 102 -10.96 7.24 -44.14
N PRO A 103 -10.25 6.45 -44.95
CA PRO A 103 -9.67 5.18 -44.53
C PRO A 103 -8.55 5.41 -43.49
N TYR A 104 -8.44 4.47 -42.60
CA TYR A 104 -7.41 4.39 -41.58
C TYR A 104 -6.06 4.13 -42.28
N GLU A 105 -5.20 5.10 -42.33
CA GLU A 105 -3.79 4.90 -42.68
C GLU A 105 -3.05 4.44 -41.42
N GLU A 106 -2.52 3.26 -41.53
CA GLU A 106 -1.59 2.62 -40.61
C GLU A 106 -0.25 3.36 -40.71
N SER A 107 0.03 4.31 -39.83
CA SER A 107 1.31 5.00 -39.76
C SER A 107 1.94 4.89 -38.39
N ASP A 108 3.15 4.30 -38.40
CA ASP A 108 4.26 4.43 -37.47
C ASP A 108 4.09 3.93 -36.02
N ARG A 109 4.21 2.61 -35.90
CA ARG A 109 4.80 1.97 -34.71
C ARG A 109 6.31 1.90 -34.82
N THR A 110 7.00 3.03 -34.85
CA THR A 110 8.47 3.03 -34.58
C THR A 110 8.88 4.39 -34.05
N LYS A 111 9.36 4.36 -32.83
CA LYS A 111 10.13 5.34 -32.05
C LYS A 111 9.43 5.90 -30.83
N ASP A 112 9.33 5.07 -29.81
CA ASP A 112 9.52 5.48 -28.44
C ASP A 112 10.36 4.41 -27.73
N LYS A 113 11.66 4.47 -27.98
CA LYS A 113 12.69 3.88 -27.14
C LYS A 113 12.95 4.86 -26.02
N ASP A 114 12.01 5.03 -25.12
CA ASP A 114 12.29 5.64 -23.84
C ASP A 114 12.51 4.55 -22.81
N ASN A 115 13.68 4.60 -22.22
CA ASN A 115 14.22 3.78 -21.15
C ASN A 115 13.15 3.18 -20.24
N PHE A 116 12.77 1.98 -20.56
CA PHE A 116 11.98 1.12 -19.71
C PHE A 116 12.92 0.59 -18.62
N ASP A 117 13.03 1.33 -17.52
CA ASP A 117 13.58 0.80 -16.29
C ASP A 117 12.55 -0.20 -15.75
N GLY A 118 12.72 -1.44 -16.23
CA GLY A 118 11.79 -2.54 -16.04
C GLY A 118 11.92 -3.17 -14.66
N THR A 119 11.40 -2.51 -13.65
CA THR A 119 11.09 -3.14 -12.36
C THR A 119 9.58 -3.23 -12.14
N SER A 120 8.91 -3.84 -13.09
CA SER A 120 7.60 -4.43 -12.85
C SER A 120 7.83 -5.94 -12.74
N SER A 121 8.03 -6.42 -11.53
CA SER A 121 8.03 -7.84 -11.22
C SER A 121 6.61 -8.38 -11.40
N SER A 122 6.27 -8.77 -12.62
CA SER A 122 5.25 -9.79 -12.82
C SER A 122 5.87 -11.10 -12.36
N LEU A 123 5.53 -11.53 -11.15
CA LEU A 123 5.77 -12.91 -10.74
C LEU A 123 5.02 -13.81 -11.72
N PRO A 124 5.69 -14.78 -12.36
CA PRO A 124 4.98 -15.80 -13.11
C PRO A 124 4.10 -16.58 -12.13
N GLU A 125 2.85 -16.77 -12.52
CA GLU A 125 2.01 -17.79 -11.90
C GLU A 125 2.75 -19.13 -11.97
N SER A 126 3.03 -19.71 -10.81
CA SER A 126 3.50 -21.08 -10.72
C SER A 126 2.37 -22.00 -11.16
N SER A 127 2.28 -22.26 -12.45
CA SER A 127 1.59 -23.42 -12.96
C SER A 127 2.39 -24.64 -12.49
N ILE A 128 1.84 -25.36 -11.53
CA ILE A 128 2.27 -26.72 -11.20
C ILE A 128 1.89 -27.58 -12.40
N ALA A 129 2.80 -27.71 -13.34
CA ALA A 129 2.75 -28.76 -14.33
C ALA A 129 3.47 -29.97 -13.73
N ASN A 130 2.70 -30.97 -13.34
CA ASN A 130 3.22 -32.31 -13.13
C ASN A 130 3.88 -32.77 -14.43
N LYS A 131 5.18 -32.85 -14.44
CA LYS A 131 5.91 -33.66 -15.42
C LYS A 131 6.05 -35.06 -14.84
N ASP A 132 5.21 -35.91 -15.33
CA ASP A 132 5.44 -37.36 -15.23
C ASP A 132 6.74 -37.69 -15.94
N SER A 133 7.66 -38.25 -15.20
CA SER A 133 8.85 -38.87 -15.75
C SER A 133 8.50 -40.31 -16.22
N ASP A 134 8.54 -40.52 -17.52
CA ASP A 134 8.51 -41.83 -18.13
C ASP A 134 9.62 -42.72 -17.58
N SER A 135 9.24 -43.82 -16.97
CA SER A 135 10.06 -45.03 -16.92
C SER A 135 9.18 -46.21 -17.33
N SER A 136 9.56 -46.75 -18.49
CA SER A 136 8.98 -47.93 -19.12
C SER A 136 9.05 -49.16 -18.23
N SER A 137 7.91 -49.76 -17.89
CA SER A 137 7.78 -51.19 -17.69
C SER A 137 6.32 -51.60 -18.00
N ALA A 138 6.22 -52.69 -18.76
CA ALA A 138 5.03 -53.18 -19.42
C ALA A 138 3.86 -53.52 -18.50
N PRO A 139 2.63 -53.55 -19.02
CA PRO A 139 1.42 -53.57 -18.21
C PRO A 139 1.02 -54.97 -17.79
N THR A 140 0.81 -55.15 -16.51
CA THR A 140 -0.02 -56.25 -15.99
C THR A 140 -1.47 -55.73 -15.94
N THR A 141 -2.32 -56.36 -16.73
CA THR A 141 -3.75 -56.11 -16.81
C THR A 141 -4.40 -56.44 -15.46
N GLN A 142 -4.63 -55.44 -14.62
CA GLN A 142 -5.59 -55.53 -13.51
C GLN A 142 -6.90 -54.90 -13.96
N GLU A 143 -7.94 -55.68 -13.96
CA GLU A 143 -9.33 -55.26 -14.13
C GLU A 143 -9.65 -54.13 -13.13
N LYS A 144 -9.96 -52.94 -13.66
CA LYS A 144 -10.46 -51.84 -12.86
C LYS A 144 -11.83 -52.24 -12.32
N GLN A 145 -11.91 -52.48 -11.02
CA GLN A 145 -13.19 -52.51 -10.33
C GLN A 145 -13.95 -51.20 -10.59
N PRO A 146 -15.27 -51.21 -10.81
CA PRO A 146 -16.05 -50.02 -10.99
C PRO A 146 -15.89 -49.14 -9.76
N CYS A 147 -15.49 -47.88 -9.93
CA CYS A 147 -15.50 -46.88 -8.84
C CYS A 147 -16.91 -46.80 -8.29
N ASP A 148 -17.08 -47.17 -7.05
CA ASP A 148 -18.34 -46.98 -6.31
C ASP A 148 -18.61 -45.46 -6.19
N LEU A 149 -19.53 -44.98 -7.03
CA LEU A 149 -19.94 -43.58 -7.08
C LEU A 149 -20.89 -43.21 -5.94
N SER A 150 -21.26 -44.17 -5.06
CA SER A 150 -22.25 -43.96 -3.99
C SER A 150 -21.71 -43.10 -2.84
N ASN A 151 -20.38 -42.91 -2.70
CA ASN A 151 -19.74 -42.17 -1.62
C ASN A 151 -19.17 -40.79 -2.03
N ARG A 152 -19.50 -40.25 -3.21
CA ARG A 152 -19.21 -38.85 -3.46
C ARG A 152 -20.19 -37.98 -2.66
N PRO A 153 -19.72 -37.05 -1.80
CA PRO A 153 -20.62 -36.12 -1.16
C PRO A 153 -21.40 -35.40 -2.25
N ASP A 154 -22.73 -35.41 -2.14
CA ASP A 154 -23.64 -34.81 -3.10
C ASP A 154 -23.38 -33.29 -3.06
N THR A 155 -22.52 -32.79 -3.95
CA THR A 155 -22.11 -31.37 -4.00
C THR A 155 -23.31 -30.45 -4.26
N TYR A 156 -24.43 -30.99 -4.72
CA TYR A 156 -25.66 -30.22 -4.90
C TYR A 156 -26.40 -29.96 -3.57
N ASN A 157 -26.23 -30.77 -2.54
CA ASN A 157 -26.85 -30.54 -1.24
C ASN A 157 -26.18 -29.45 -0.41
N THR A 158 -24.99 -28.98 -0.80
CA THR A 158 -24.25 -27.90 -0.12
C THR A 158 -24.41 -26.54 -0.78
N MET A 159 -25.02 -26.48 -1.98
CA MET A 159 -25.32 -25.22 -2.67
C MET A 159 -26.61 -24.62 -2.11
N GLY A 160 -26.51 -23.43 -1.55
CA GLY A 160 -27.64 -22.66 -1.04
C GLY A 160 -27.44 -21.17 -1.29
N ILE A 161 -28.51 -20.41 -1.31
CA ILE A 161 -28.49 -18.95 -1.30
C ILE A 161 -29.06 -18.45 0.03
N GLN A 162 -28.48 -17.38 0.54
CA GLN A 162 -29.08 -16.61 1.64
C GLN A 162 -30.18 -15.73 1.04
N GLY A 163 -31.41 -16.19 1.09
CA GLY A 163 -32.55 -15.46 0.53
C GLY A 163 -33.79 -16.33 0.41
N ALA A 164 -34.85 -15.77 -0.16
CA ALA A 164 -36.08 -16.49 -0.36
C ALA A 164 -35.90 -17.56 -1.45
N SER A 165 -36.16 -18.80 -1.12
CA SER A 165 -36.29 -19.89 -2.09
C SER A 165 -37.76 -20.21 -2.33
N LYS A 166 -38.12 -20.43 -3.60
CA LYS A 166 -39.44 -20.93 -3.97
C LYS A 166 -39.33 -22.41 -4.24
N GLU A 167 -40.15 -23.22 -3.57
CA GLU A 167 -40.21 -24.66 -3.83
C GLU A 167 -41.32 -24.97 -4.80
N TYR A 168 -40.99 -25.73 -5.82
CA TYR A 168 -41.97 -26.23 -6.81
C TYR A 168 -42.03 -27.76 -6.67
N LYS A 169 -43.19 -28.28 -6.35
CA LYS A 169 -43.43 -29.73 -6.24
C LYS A 169 -44.05 -30.26 -7.54
N SER A 170 -43.57 -31.42 -7.97
CA SER A 170 -44.14 -32.10 -9.16
C SER A 170 -45.57 -32.53 -8.93
N ASP A 171 -46.41 -32.42 -9.93
CA ASP A 171 -47.74 -33.00 -9.98
C ASP A 171 -47.61 -34.53 -10.11
N LEU A 172 -47.76 -35.20 -8.97
CA LEU A 172 -47.57 -36.66 -8.88
C LEU A 172 -48.63 -37.47 -9.66
N SER A 173 -49.78 -36.88 -9.98
CA SER A 173 -50.82 -37.54 -10.78
C SER A 173 -50.38 -37.76 -12.23
N LYS A 174 -49.41 -37.05 -12.70
CA LYS A 174 -48.87 -37.13 -14.07
C LYS A 174 -47.64 -38.02 -14.21
N VAL A 175 -47.18 -38.63 -13.12
CA VAL A 175 -45.98 -39.50 -13.14
C VAL A 175 -46.40 -40.89 -13.65
N PRO A 176 -45.86 -41.36 -14.78
CA PRO A 176 -46.18 -42.66 -15.33
C PRO A 176 -45.43 -43.75 -14.56
N GLY A 177 -46.11 -44.48 -13.65
CA GLY A 177 -45.55 -45.60 -12.95
C GLY A 177 -45.28 -45.37 -11.45
N ARG A 178 -44.57 -46.32 -10.82
CA ARG A 178 -44.28 -46.32 -9.39
C ARG A 178 -43.16 -45.36 -9.09
N ILE A 179 -43.36 -44.44 -8.15
CA ILE A 179 -42.33 -43.51 -7.65
C ILE A 179 -41.42 -44.29 -6.70
N LEU A 180 -40.12 -44.28 -7.00
CA LEU A 180 -39.08 -44.91 -6.17
C LEU A 180 -38.45 -43.93 -5.18
N GLU A 181 -38.10 -42.71 -5.67
CA GLU A 181 -37.45 -41.68 -4.90
C GLU A 181 -37.82 -40.27 -5.39
N ARG A 182 -37.74 -39.28 -4.52
CA ARG A 182 -37.94 -37.87 -4.87
C ARG A 182 -36.79 -37.03 -4.32
N LYS A 183 -36.19 -36.19 -5.14
CA LYS A 183 -35.14 -35.22 -4.73
C LYS A 183 -35.54 -33.83 -5.15
N MET A 184 -35.29 -32.85 -4.27
CA MET A 184 -35.36 -31.44 -4.62
C MET A 184 -34.01 -31.03 -5.23
N ILE A 185 -34.04 -30.54 -6.45
CA ILE A 185 -32.82 -30.07 -7.14
C ILE A 185 -32.85 -28.56 -7.16
N PRO A 186 -31.81 -27.88 -6.58
CA PRO A 186 -31.74 -26.43 -6.65
C PRO A 186 -31.41 -25.98 -8.08
N VAL A 187 -32.23 -25.07 -8.60
CA VAL A 187 -32.01 -24.38 -9.88
C VAL A 187 -31.97 -22.90 -9.57
N PHE A 188 -30.87 -22.25 -9.94
CA PHE A 188 -30.66 -20.83 -9.67
C PHE A 188 -30.99 -20.01 -10.92
N HIS A 189 -31.66 -18.88 -10.73
CA HIS A 189 -31.80 -17.86 -11.76
C HIS A 189 -31.52 -16.49 -11.15
N LEU A 190 -31.03 -15.56 -11.99
CA LEU A 190 -30.72 -14.18 -11.60
C LEU A 190 -31.77 -13.26 -12.25
N GLU A 191 -32.52 -12.55 -11.41
CA GLU A 191 -33.34 -11.43 -11.85
C GLU A 191 -32.61 -10.11 -11.59
N VAL A 192 -32.48 -9.28 -12.60
CA VAL A 192 -31.92 -7.93 -12.50
C VAL A 192 -33.03 -6.94 -12.87
N ASN A 193 -33.57 -6.29 -11.85
CA ASN A 193 -34.64 -5.31 -12.04
C ASN A 193 -34.13 -3.92 -11.62
N LEU A 194 -34.34 -2.93 -12.51
CA LEU A 194 -34.17 -1.53 -12.19
C LEU A 194 -35.54 -1.00 -11.77
N VAL A 195 -35.63 -0.47 -10.55
CA VAL A 195 -36.87 0.06 -9.98
C VAL A 195 -36.77 1.58 -9.88
N GLU A 196 -37.76 2.30 -10.40
CA GLU A 196 -37.93 3.72 -10.17
C GLU A 196 -38.86 3.92 -8.96
N GLU A 197 -38.32 4.46 -7.88
CA GLU A 197 -39.10 4.87 -6.71
C GLU A 197 -39.30 6.38 -6.75
N ARG A 198 -40.52 6.85 -6.51
CA ARG A 198 -40.87 8.27 -6.51
C ARG A 198 -41.10 8.75 -5.11
N PHE A 199 -40.20 9.62 -4.62
CA PHE A 199 -40.28 10.23 -3.29
C PHE A 199 -40.82 11.63 -3.38
N GLU A 200 -41.73 11.97 -2.45
CA GLU A 200 -42.26 13.31 -2.32
C GLU A 200 -41.19 14.27 -1.82
N MET A 201 -41.12 15.44 -2.44
CA MET A 201 -40.29 16.54 -2.02
C MET A 201 -41.19 17.68 -1.47
N VAL A 202 -40.97 18.04 -0.22
CA VAL A 202 -41.81 19.02 0.48
C VAL A 202 -41.13 20.39 0.45
N HIS A 203 -41.91 21.41 0.07
CA HIS A 203 -41.50 22.81 0.21
C HIS A 203 -41.94 23.32 1.58
N TYR A 204 -41.00 23.72 2.41
CA TYR A 204 -41.27 24.11 3.78
C TYR A 204 -40.41 25.31 4.20
N VAL A 205 -40.88 26.01 5.26
CA VAL A 205 -40.18 27.13 5.85
C VAL A 205 -40.03 26.91 7.35
N GLU A 206 -38.79 27.03 7.83
CA GLU A 206 -38.48 27.07 9.25
C GLU A 206 -38.58 28.51 9.78
N LYS A 207 -39.03 28.70 11.03
CA LYS A 207 -39.15 30.03 11.65
C LYS A 207 -37.83 30.80 11.54
N GLY A 208 -37.87 31.98 10.92
CA GLY A 208 -36.72 32.86 10.72
C GLY A 208 -35.77 32.47 9.58
N LYS A 209 -36.10 31.44 8.77
CA LYS A 209 -35.30 31.00 7.62
C LYS A 209 -36.07 31.17 6.31
N LYS A 210 -35.34 31.18 5.19
CA LYS A 210 -35.95 31.19 3.84
C LYS A 210 -36.59 29.84 3.53
N PRO A 211 -37.70 29.82 2.74
CA PRO A 211 -38.33 28.59 2.28
C PRO A 211 -37.32 27.70 1.54
N LYS A 212 -37.39 26.39 1.75
CA LYS A 212 -36.53 25.41 1.09
C LYS A 212 -37.29 24.13 0.78
N TRP A 213 -36.79 23.39 -0.22
CA TRP A 213 -37.28 22.08 -0.56
C TRP A 213 -36.48 21.00 0.19
N GLY A 214 -37.13 19.97 0.70
CA GLY A 214 -36.51 18.88 1.39
C GLY A 214 -37.18 17.51 1.17
N TYR A 215 -36.42 16.44 1.32
CA TYR A 215 -36.91 15.08 1.41
C TYR A 215 -36.96 14.65 2.87
N PHE A 216 -37.99 13.93 3.23
CA PHE A 216 -38.20 13.44 4.60
C PHE A 216 -38.42 11.93 4.59
N PRO A 217 -38.26 11.26 5.74
CA PRO A 217 -38.58 9.83 5.88
C PRO A 217 -40.01 9.52 5.44
N VAL A 218 -40.23 8.35 4.89
CA VAL A 218 -41.54 7.91 4.44
C VAL A 218 -42.47 7.72 5.65
N ALA A 219 -43.63 8.34 5.62
CA ALA A 219 -44.63 8.21 6.66
C ALA A 219 -45.08 6.75 6.85
N GLY A 220 -45.15 6.29 8.09
CA GLY A 220 -45.53 4.92 8.41
C GLY A 220 -44.47 3.84 8.14
N ASN A 221 -43.35 4.20 7.51
CA ASN A 221 -42.23 3.28 7.29
C ASN A 221 -40.89 4.01 7.41
N PRO A 222 -40.40 4.29 8.63
CA PRO A 222 -39.18 5.03 8.86
C PRO A 222 -37.89 4.31 8.42
N GLN A 223 -38.00 3.05 8.04
CA GLN A 223 -36.87 2.26 7.53
C GLN A 223 -36.64 2.46 6.04
N ILE A 224 -37.63 2.98 5.30
CA ILE A 224 -37.45 3.35 3.90
C ILE A 224 -36.71 4.69 3.86
N VAL A 225 -35.51 4.62 3.35
CA VAL A 225 -34.62 5.78 3.27
C VAL A 225 -34.74 6.37 1.87
N THR A 226 -34.89 7.71 1.80
CA THR A 226 -34.96 8.45 0.55
C THR A 226 -33.61 8.46 -0.18
N LYS A 227 -33.47 9.22 -1.25
CA LYS A 227 -32.24 9.36 -2.03
C LYS A 227 -31.04 9.77 -1.16
N PHE A 228 -29.85 9.26 -1.50
CA PHE A 228 -28.61 9.68 -0.90
C PHE A 228 -28.30 11.14 -1.24
N ASP A 229 -27.72 11.89 -0.30
CA ASP A 229 -27.52 13.33 -0.40
C ASP A 229 -26.83 13.80 -1.68
N GLY A 230 -27.41 14.78 -2.34
CA GLY A 230 -26.91 15.34 -3.59
C GLY A 230 -26.94 14.37 -4.78
N THR A 231 -27.68 13.26 -4.67
CA THR A 231 -27.84 12.26 -5.74
C THR A 231 -29.33 12.04 -6.05
N LYS A 232 -29.62 11.25 -7.08
CA LYS A 232 -30.92 10.63 -7.36
C LYS A 232 -30.87 9.11 -7.15
N ALA A 233 -29.91 8.63 -6.35
CA ALA A 233 -29.70 7.24 -6.03
C ALA A 233 -30.10 6.97 -4.58
N THR A 234 -30.71 5.82 -4.31
CA THR A 234 -30.84 5.28 -2.95
C THR A 234 -29.47 4.81 -2.43
N PRO A 235 -29.30 4.60 -1.13
CA PRO A 235 -28.07 3.98 -0.58
C PRO A 235 -27.73 2.65 -1.22
N GLU A 236 -28.73 1.81 -1.51
CA GLU A 236 -28.58 0.49 -2.15
C GLU A 236 -28.09 0.64 -3.59
N PHE A 237 -28.61 1.63 -4.34
CA PHE A 237 -28.13 1.89 -5.68
C PHE A 237 -26.70 2.45 -5.68
N LEU A 238 -26.36 3.32 -4.71
CA LEU A 238 -25.00 3.80 -4.53
C LEU A 238 -24.03 2.68 -4.16
N GLN A 239 -24.46 1.74 -3.30
CA GLN A 239 -23.75 0.50 -2.97
C GLN A 239 -23.48 -0.31 -4.25
N ALA A 240 -24.52 -0.53 -5.08
CA ALA A 240 -24.41 -1.32 -6.30
C ALA A 240 -23.38 -0.72 -7.27
N ILE A 241 -23.47 0.59 -7.56
CA ILE A 241 -22.51 1.24 -8.48
C ILE A 241 -21.08 1.30 -7.89
N ALA A 242 -20.93 1.45 -6.57
CA ALA A 242 -19.62 1.38 -5.93
C ALA A 242 -19.00 -0.03 -6.04
N TYR A 243 -19.82 -1.05 -5.84
CA TYR A 243 -19.39 -2.44 -5.94
C TYR A 243 -19.01 -2.83 -7.38
N GLU A 244 -19.83 -2.45 -8.38
CA GLU A 244 -19.51 -2.66 -9.79
C GLU A 244 -18.16 -2.02 -10.17
N VAL A 245 -17.94 -0.76 -9.76
CA VAL A 245 -16.74 0.00 -10.15
C VAL A 245 -15.49 -0.46 -9.40
N TYR A 246 -15.54 -0.65 -8.08
CA TYR A 246 -14.35 -0.85 -7.24
C TYR A 246 -14.11 -2.29 -6.77
N VAL A 247 -15.10 -3.18 -6.94
CA VAL A 247 -14.93 -4.60 -6.62
C VAL A 247 -14.88 -5.44 -7.90
N LYS A 248 -15.78 -5.16 -8.85
CA LYS A 248 -15.84 -5.87 -10.14
C LYS A 248 -15.01 -5.21 -11.24
N ASN A 249 -14.43 -4.03 -10.99
CA ASN A 249 -13.61 -3.26 -11.93
C ASN A 249 -14.32 -2.86 -13.22
N VAL A 250 -15.65 -2.68 -13.16
CA VAL A 250 -16.44 -2.21 -14.31
C VAL A 250 -16.16 -0.72 -14.55
N THR A 251 -15.86 -0.34 -15.78
CA THR A 251 -15.64 1.07 -16.13
C THR A 251 -16.95 1.85 -16.09
N PHE A 252 -16.88 3.16 -15.81
CA PHE A 252 -18.08 4.01 -15.84
C PHE A 252 -18.80 4.00 -17.19
N GLY A 253 -18.07 3.83 -18.28
CA GLY A 253 -18.65 3.70 -19.62
C GLY A 253 -19.44 2.41 -19.81
N LEU A 254 -18.92 1.28 -19.31
CA LEU A 254 -19.62 -0.01 -19.33
C LEU A 254 -20.86 0.03 -18.41
N LEU A 255 -20.69 0.56 -17.20
CA LEU A 255 -21.79 0.71 -16.25
C LEU A 255 -22.92 1.59 -16.82
N HIS A 256 -22.57 2.69 -17.47
CA HIS A 256 -23.54 3.56 -18.16
C HIS A 256 -24.31 2.79 -19.25
N ARG A 257 -23.61 2.04 -20.10
CA ARG A 257 -24.26 1.24 -21.16
C ARG A 257 -25.22 0.21 -20.58
N TRP A 258 -24.75 -0.57 -19.60
CA TRP A 258 -25.60 -1.56 -18.94
C TRP A 258 -26.86 -0.95 -18.30
N LEU A 259 -26.75 0.19 -17.60
CA LEU A 259 -27.90 0.89 -17.04
C LEU A 259 -28.84 1.46 -18.15
N THR A 260 -28.28 1.85 -19.29
CA THR A 260 -29.06 2.30 -20.45
C THR A 260 -29.85 1.15 -21.05
N ASP A 261 -29.25 -0.04 -21.14
CA ASP A 261 -29.94 -1.27 -21.64
C ASP A 261 -31.10 -1.67 -20.70
N LEU A 262 -30.96 -1.39 -19.39
CA LEU A 262 -32.04 -1.54 -18.40
C LEU A 262 -33.06 -0.38 -18.42
N GLY A 263 -32.96 0.56 -19.35
CA GLY A 263 -33.89 1.69 -19.50
C GLY A 263 -33.55 2.95 -18.72
N MET A 264 -32.42 3.01 -17.99
CA MET A 264 -32.05 4.18 -17.20
C MET A 264 -31.25 5.20 -18.01
N LYS A 265 -31.81 6.39 -18.21
CA LYS A 265 -31.11 7.51 -18.88
C LYS A 265 -30.24 8.28 -17.87
N VAL A 266 -28.98 7.85 -17.67
CA VAL A 266 -28.01 8.48 -16.78
C VAL A 266 -26.63 8.56 -17.44
N SER A 267 -25.92 9.67 -17.33
CA SER A 267 -24.56 9.78 -17.89
C SER A 267 -23.52 9.12 -17.00
N ALA A 268 -22.42 8.62 -17.61
CA ALA A 268 -21.26 8.11 -16.86
C ALA A 268 -20.69 9.15 -15.86
N ASN A 269 -20.75 10.44 -16.23
CA ASN A 269 -20.30 11.51 -15.35
C ASN A 269 -21.23 11.71 -14.14
N THR A 270 -22.54 11.53 -14.31
CA THR A 270 -23.51 11.56 -13.20
C THR A 270 -23.22 10.43 -12.21
N LEU A 271 -22.97 9.21 -12.67
CA LEU A 271 -22.61 8.07 -11.81
C LEU A 271 -21.32 8.34 -11.02
N ARG A 272 -20.31 8.90 -11.70
CA ARG A 272 -19.06 9.31 -11.03
C ARG A 272 -19.32 10.36 -9.95
N ASN A 273 -20.13 11.37 -10.25
CA ASN A 273 -20.47 12.41 -9.29
C ASN A 273 -21.24 11.88 -8.07
N TRP A 274 -22.06 10.85 -8.25
CA TRP A 274 -22.75 10.22 -7.12
C TRP A 274 -21.75 9.47 -6.21
N LEU A 275 -20.81 8.71 -6.79
CA LEU A 275 -19.74 8.08 -6.00
C LEU A 275 -18.84 9.11 -5.32
N LYS A 276 -18.57 10.26 -5.95
CA LYS A 276 -17.86 11.38 -5.31
C LYS A 276 -18.60 11.93 -4.08
N LYS A 277 -19.93 11.93 -4.07
CA LYS A 277 -20.71 12.27 -2.88
C LYS A 277 -20.54 11.24 -1.78
N GLY A 278 -20.56 9.94 -2.12
CA GLY A 278 -20.28 8.84 -1.20
C GLY A 278 -18.86 8.92 -0.60
N LYS A 279 -17.85 9.26 -1.43
CA LYS A 279 -16.45 9.45 -0.99
C LYS A 279 -16.33 10.37 0.22
N LYS A 280 -17.05 11.50 0.26
CA LYS A 280 -16.98 12.48 1.34
C LYS A 280 -17.23 11.87 2.73
N TYR A 281 -18.08 10.86 2.80
CA TYR A 281 -18.38 10.15 4.04
C TYR A 281 -17.32 9.10 4.33
N LEU A 282 -16.85 8.39 3.29
CA LEU A 282 -15.79 7.40 3.42
C LEU A 282 -14.44 8.02 3.80
N ASP A 283 -14.13 9.24 3.35
CA ASP A 283 -12.89 9.96 3.71
C ASP A 283 -12.76 10.16 5.22
N LYS A 284 -13.87 10.41 5.94
CA LYS A 284 -13.87 10.53 7.39
C LYS A 284 -13.47 9.22 8.06
N LEU A 285 -13.96 8.11 7.49
CA LEU A 285 -13.64 6.78 8.00
C LEU A 285 -12.18 6.39 7.70
N VAL A 286 -11.67 6.73 6.51
CA VAL A 286 -10.26 6.51 6.16
C VAL A 286 -9.32 7.26 7.11
N LYS A 287 -9.71 8.45 7.59
CA LYS A 287 -8.93 9.17 8.62
C LYS A 287 -8.83 8.37 9.92
N VAL A 288 -9.96 7.86 10.42
CA VAL A 288 -9.96 7.02 11.64
C VAL A 288 -9.12 5.76 11.44
N LEU A 289 -9.24 5.10 10.28
CA LEU A 289 -8.41 3.94 9.96
C LEU A 289 -6.93 4.29 9.93
N LYS A 290 -6.58 5.48 9.42
CA LYS A 290 -5.20 5.97 9.41
C LYS A 290 -4.65 6.12 10.81
N ASP A 291 -5.41 6.74 11.72
CA ASP A 291 -4.97 6.96 13.09
C ASP A 291 -4.71 5.63 13.82
N VAL A 292 -5.61 4.66 13.65
CA VAL A 292 -5.42 3.30 14.20
C VAL A 292 -4.24 2.57 13.55
N ALA A 293 -4.07 2.69 12.24
CA ALA A 293 -2.98 2.01 11.54
C ALA A 293 -1.59 2.56 11.89
N LEU A 294 -1.52 3.83 12.30
CA LEU A 294 -0.31 4.56 12.64
C LEU A 294 -0.14 4.75 14.16
N GLU A 295 -0.87 3.99 14.99
CA GLU A 295 -0.64 4.02 16.43
C GLU A 295 0.82 3.72 16.79
N LYS A 296 1.22 4.19 17.96
CA LYS A 296 2.57 3.97 18.48
C LYS A 296 2.95 2.49 18.44
N ASP A 297 4.22 2.24 18.08
CA ASP A 297 4.82 0.91 17.95
C ASP A 297 4.17 0.00 16.88
N SER A 298 3.37 0.57 15.97
CA SER A 298 2.82 -0.19 14.84
C SER A 298 3.89 -0.65 13.86
N ILE A 299 3.68 -1.84 13.28
CA ILE A 299 4.47 -2.40 12.19
C ILE A 299 3.64 -2.28 10.91
N VAL A 300 4.17 -1.58 9.91
CA VAL A 300 3.47 -1.33 8.66
C VAL A 300 4.27 -1.79 7.44
N ASN A 301 3.55 -2.21 6.41
CA ASN A 301 4.09 -2.52 5.11
C ASN A 301 3.70 -1.38 4.15
N CYS A 302 4.65 -0.84 3.40
CA CYS A 302 4.42 0.21 2.42
C CYS A 302 4.86 -0.22 1.03
N ASP A 303 4.09 0.20 0.03
CA ASP A 303 4.38 -0.02 -1.37
C ASP A 303 3.68 1.04 -2.22
N GLU A 304 4.03 1.18 -3.50
CA GLU A 304 3.35 2.07 -4.42
C GLU A 304 3.17 1.43 -5.80
N THR A 305 2.11 1.84 -6.50
CA THR A 305 1.89 1.41 -7.87
C THR A 305 1.62 2.60 -8.78
N TRP A 306 2.12 2.52 -10.01
CA TRP A 306 1.86 3.56 -10.98
C TRP A 306 0.43 3.52 -11.50
N CYS A 307 -0.08 4.67 -11.91
CA CYS A 307 -1.33 4.81 -12.64
C CYS A 307 -1.21 5.94 -13.67
N LYS A 308 -2.04 5.91 -14.70
CA LYS A 308 -2.16 7.04 -15.63
C LYS A 308 -3.30 7.94 -15.17
N VAL A 309 -3.04 9.23 -15.08
CA VAL A 309 -4.06 10.25 -14.80
C VAL A 309 -4.15 11.19 -15.99
N ARG A 310 -5.36 11.40 -16.49
CA ARG A 310 -5.60 12.30 -17.60
C ARG A 310 -5.48 13.75 -17.14
N LYS A 311 -4.65 14.53 -17.83
CA LYS A 311 -4.53 15.99 -17.72
C LYS A 311 -4.90 16.57 -19.08
N TYR A 312 -5.92 17.37 -19.15
CA TYR A 312 -6.46 18.01 -20.36
C TYR A 312 -6.15 17.32 -21.70
N ASP A 313 -4.92 17.43 -22.18
CA ASP A 313 -4.43 16.98 -23.50
C ASP A 313 -3.49 15.77 -23.46
N HIS A 314 -2.99 15.39 -22.28
CA HIS A 314 -2.03 14.30 -22.12
C HIS A 314 -2.32 13.41 -20.89
N TYR A 315 -1.60 12.30 -20.79
CA TYR A 315 -1.63 11.41 -19.63
C TYR A 315 -0.33 11.55 -18.84
N ARG A 316 -0.47 11.80 -17.54
CA ARG A 316 0.66 11.80 -16.62
C ARG A 316 0.78 10.44 -15.93
N LYS A 317 1.99 9.88 -15.84
CA LYS A 317 2.30 8.76 -14.96
C LYS A 317 2.31 9.27 -13.52
N CYS A 318 1.43 8.73 -12.70
CA CYS A 318 1.23 9.07 -11.29
C CYS A 318 1.36 7.82 -10.45
N TYR A 319 1.36 7.96 -9.11
CA TYR A 319 1.50 6.85 -8.18
C TYR A 319 0.43 6.91 -7.10
N ILE A 320 -0.14 5.74 -6.79
CA ILE A 320 -0.98 5.51 -5.63
C ILE A 320 -0.19 4.64 -4.67
N TRP A 321 -0.11 5.06 -3.44
CA TRP A 321 0.60 4.40 -2.36
C TRP A 321 -0.34 3.52 -1.57
N VAL A 322 0.19 2.48 -0.95
CA VAL A 322 -0.53 1.63 0.00
C VAL A 322 0.26 1.50 1.29
N LEU A 323 -0.45 1.55 2.40
CA LEU A 323 0.05 1.21 3.73
C LEU A 323 -0.83 0.10 4.30
N VAL A 324 -0.21 -0.94 4.83
CA VAL A 324 -0.90 -2.08 5.43
C VAL A 324 -0.41 -2.29 6.85
N ASN A 325 -1.32 -2.27 7.82
CA ASN A 325 -1.09 -2.73 9.18
C ASN A 325 -1.70 -4.14 9.32
N LYS A 326 -0.82 -5.15 9.53
CA LYS A 326 -1.25 -6.55 9.63
C LYS A 326 -2.02 -6.82 10.92
N ALA A 327 -1.55 -6.27 12.03
CA ALA A 327 -2.12 -6.51 13.36
C ALA A 327 -3.55 -5.99 13.46
N GLU A 328 -3.79 -4.79 12.93
CA GLU A 328 -5.11 -4.15 12.92
C GLU A 328 -5.96 -4.53 11.70
N GLN A 329 -5.42 -5.34 10.78
CA GLN A 329 -6.07 -5.76 9.53
C GLN A 329 -6.56 -4.58 8.68
N ILE A 330 -5.79 -3.49 8.66
CA ILE A 330 -6.09 -2.26 7.95
C ILE A 330 -5.25 -2.14 6.69
N VAL A 331 -5.89 -1.69 5.60
CA VAL A 331 -5.26 -1.36 4.32
C VAL A 331 -5.67 0.05 3.93
N ILE A 332 -4.73 0.93 3.70
CA ILE A 332 -5.00 2.32 3.31
C ILE A 332 -4.26 2.64 2.02
N PHE A 333 -5.02 3.08 1.03
CA PHE A 333 -4.46 3.67 -0.19
C PHE A 333 -4.51 5.18 -0.08
N PHE A 334 -3.48 5.85 -0.59
CA PHE A 334 -3.42 7.30 -0.60
C PHE A 334 -2.74 7.83 -1.87
N TYR A 335 -3.16 9.02 -2.27
CA TYR A 335 -2.70 9.68 -3.47
C TYR A 335 -2.43 11.15 -3.14
N GLU A 336 -1.24 11.64 -3.47
CA GLU A 336 -0.86 13.03 -3.26
C GLU A 336 -0.19 13.56 -4.53
N ASP A 337 -0.95 14.28 -5.33
CA ASP A 337 -0.52 14.87 -6.62
C ASP A 337 0.21 13.89 -7.57
N GLY A 338 0.04 12.58 -7.36
CA GLY A 338 0.65 11.52 -8.16
C GLY A 338 2.16 11.41 -8.05
N SER A 339 2.76 12.00 -7.03
CA SER A 339 4.19 11.93 -6.79
C SER A 339 4.63 10.54 -6.32
N ARG A 340 5.84 10.12 -6.71
CA ARG A 340 6.57 8.96 -6.16
C ARG A 340 7.62 9.39 -5.12
N GLY A 341 7.70 10.67 -4.80
CA GLY A 341 8.70 11.20 -3.89
C GLY A 341 8.46 10.82 -2.43
N ARG A 342 9.54 10.80 -1.63
CA ARG A 342 9.47 10.52 -0.19
C ARG A 342 8.51 11.42 0.58
N ASP A 343 8.27 12.65 0.08
CA ASP A 343 7.38 13.60 0.74
C ASP A 343 5.94 13.09 0.87
N VAL A 344 5.49 12.26 -0.09
CA VAL A 344 4.17 11.64 -0.02
C VAL A 344 4.05 10.76 1.21
N LEU A 345 5.04 9.89 1.43
CA LEU A 345 5.06 9.01 2.60
C LEU A 345 5.22 9.80 3.91
N THR A 346 6.16 10.75 3.95
CA THR A 346 6.40 11.56 5.16
C THR A 346 5.20 12.44 5.51
N ASN A 347 4.52 13.04 4.53
CA ASN A 347 3.29 13.78 4.76
C ASN A 347 2.16 12.87 5.27
N PHE A 348 2.10 11.64 4.74
CA PHE A 348 1.07 10.70 5.15
C PHE A 348 1.30 10.18 6.56
N ILE A 349 2.51 9.75 6.90
CA ILE A 349 2.83 9.21 8.24
C ILE A 349 2.84 10.33 9.29
N GLY A 350 3.35 11.52 8.94
CA GLY A 350 3.47 12.63 9.89
C GLY A 350 4.41 12.30 11.04
N ASP A 351 3.99 12.59 12.26
CA ASP A 351 4.79 12.41 13.48
C ASP A 351 4.54 11.05 14.19
N ALA A 352 3.94 10.08 13.50
CA ALA A 352 3.67 8.77 14.08
C ALA A 352 4.98 8.05 14.49
N GLU A 353 4.95 7.42 15.68
CA GLU A 353 6.05 6.64 16.23
C GLU A 353 5.88 5.16 15.86
N LEU A 354 6.39 4.74 14.71
CA LEU A 354 6.28 3.37 14.24
C LEU A 354 7.45 2.51 14.76
N LYS A 355 7.16 1.24 15.10
CA LYS A 355 8.19 0.24 15.41
C LYS A 355 8.99 -0.12 14.17
N SER A 356 8.31 -0.37 13.06
CA SER A 356 8.96 -0.78 11.81
C SER A 356 8.15 -0.41 10.57
N VAL A 357 8.88 -0.19 9.47
CA VAL A 357 8.32 0.00 8.13
C VAL A 357 9.00 -0.96 7.16
N MET A 358 8.21 -1.87 6.54
CA MET A 358 8.65 -2.80 5.51
C MET A 358 8.41 -2.19 4.12
N THR A 359 9.43 -2.23 3.25
CA THR A 359 9.38 -1.67 1.88
C THR A 359 10.09 -2.57 0.86
N ASP A 360 10.11 -2.17 -0.41
CA ASP A 360 10.84 -2.85 -1.50
C ASP A 360 12.32 -2.43 -1.64
N GLY A 361 12.78 -1.48 -0.82
CA GLY A 361 14.15 -0.95 -0.90
C GLY A 361 14.32 0.17 -1.96
N TYR A 362 13.24 0.75 -2.47
CA TYR A 362 13.33 1.92 -3.33
C TYR A 362 13.97 3.12 -2.60
N ASN A 363 14.75 3.93 -3.33
CA ASN A 363 15.53 5.04 -2.74
C ASN A 363 14.71 6.08 -1.95
N ALA A 364 13.41 6.19 -2.22
CA ALA A 364 12.55 7.09 -1.45
C ALA A 364 12.40 6.67 0.03
N TYR A 365 12.69 5.41 0.37
CA TYR A 365 12.55 4.86 1.71
C TYR A 365 13.86 4.83 2.53
N VAL A 366 15.02 5.05 1.89
CA VAL A 366 16.36 4.88 2.53
C VAL A 366 16.57 5.75 3.78
N PHE A 367 15.82 6.86 3.94
CA PHE A 367 15.88 7.72 5.12
C PHE A 367 15.23 7.11 6.38
N ILE A 368 14.45 6.04 6.24
CA ILE A 368 13.80 5.35 7.38
C ILE A 368 14.89 4.60 8.14
N GLY A 369 14.92 4.76 9.46
CA GLY A 369 15.93 4.14 10.32
C GLY A 369 17.33 4.77 10.23
N ASP A 370 17.48 5.87 9.49
CA ASP A 370 18.72 6.63 9.40
C ASP A 370 18.65 7.88 10.29
N GLU A 371 19.23 7.80 11.48
CA GLU A 371 19.26 8.89 12.45
C GLU A 371 20.02 10.13 11.92
N LEU A 372 20.96 9.93 11.02
CA LEU A 372 21.76 10.99 10.39
C LEU A 372 21.05 11.65 9.20
N SER A 373 19.90 11.12 8.81
CA SER A 373 19.15 11.66 7.68
C SER A 373 18.77 13.12 7.89
N THR A 374 18.98 13.93 6.86
CA THR A 374 18.60 15.36 6.80
C THR A 374 17.10 15.60 6.57
N VAL A 375 16.29 14.55 6.48
CA VAL A 375 14.84 14.66 6.30
C VAL A 375 14.22 15.25 7.57
N GLN A 376 13.62 16.43 7.47
CA GLN A 376 13.01 17.13 8.61
C GLN A 376 11.58 16.68 8.90
N LYS A 377 10.86 16.22 7.87
CA LYS A 377 9.49 15.70 8.03
C LYS A 377 9.52 14.28 8.59
N SER A 378 8.57 13.96 9.45
CA SER A 378 8.45 12.66 10.11
C SER A 378 9.72 12.24 10.84
N PRO A 379 10.17 13.02 11.84
CA PRO A 379 11.43 12.78 12.55
C PRO A 379 11.45 11.41 13.25
N ASN A 380 10.30 10.90 13.65
CA ASN A 380 10.18 9.60 14.31
C ASN A 380 10.47 8.41 13.39
N LEU A 381 10.32 8.56 12.06
CA LEU A 381 10.70 7.52 11.11
C LEU A 381 12.21 7.23 11.07
N LYS A 382 13.04 8.16 11.50
CA LYS A 382 14.48 7.94 11.62
C LYS A 382 14.84 6.90 12.69
N LYS A 383 13.95 6.71 13.67
CA LYS A 383 14.12 5.75 14.77
C LYS A 383 13.41 4.41 14.47
N ALA A 384 12.54 4.37 13.47
CA ALA A 384 11.84 3.17 13.09
C ALA A 384 12.77 2.14 12.44
N ILE A 385 12.54 0.86 12.66
CA ILE A 385 13.29 -0.20 11.98
C ILE A 385 12.87 -0.20 10.51
N HIS A 386 13.78 0.16 9.60
CA HIS A 386 13.58 0.00 8.19
C HIS A 386 13.80 -1.45 7.79
N GLN A 387 12.78 -2.11 7.28
CA GLN A 387 12.88 -3.45 6.73
C GLN A 387 12.83 -3.40 5.20
N VAL A 388 13.63 -4.22 4.56
CA VAL A 388 13.63 -4.39 3.11
C VAL A 388 13.23 -5.82 2.76
N CYS A 389 12.31 -5.94 1.81
CA CYS A 389 11.69 -7.18 1.41
C CYS A 389 12.70 -8.22 0.89
N MET A 390 12.78 -9.38 1.55
CA MET A 390 13.62 -10.49 1.12
C MET A 390 13.16 -11.07 -0.23
N ALA A 391 11.87 -11.04 -0.55
CA ALA A 391 11.35 -11.52 -1.83
C ALA A 391 11.91 -10.73 -3.02
N HIS A 392 12.14 -9.43 -2.88
CA HIS A 392 12.77 -8.62 -3.92
C HIS A 392 14.23 -8.98 -4.16
N TRP A 393 14.98 -9.28 -3.09
CA TRP A 393 16.32 -9.82 -3.24
C TRP A 393 16.31 -11.20 -3.90
N LYS A 394 15.41 -12.11 -3.46
CA LYS A 394 15.21 -13.42 -4.09
C LYS A 394 14.96 -13.29 -5.60
N ALA A 395 14.05 -12.41 -6.00
CA ALA A 395 13.73 -12.20 -7.43
C ALA A 395 14.94 -11.76 -8.26
N LYS A 396 15.87 -10.97 -7.69
CA LYS A 396 17.14 -10.60 -8.35
C LYS A 396 18.08 -11.80 -8.50
N LEU A 397 18.13 -12.68 -7.50
CA LEU A 397 18.91 -13.92 -7.57
C LEU A 397 18.33 -14.91 -8.58
N ASP A 398 17.00 -15.10 -8.58
CA ASP A 398 16.30 -15.92 -9.55
C ASP A 398 16.59 -15.43 -10.98
N LYS A 399 16.57 -14.11 -11.20
CA LYS A 399 16.92 -13.51 -12.49
C LYS A 399 18.37 -13.79 -12.89
N ALA A 400 19.32 -13.74 -11.95
CA ALA A 400 20.72 -14.09 -12.21
C ALA A 400 20.87 -15.56 -12.61
N LEU A 401 20.14 -16.46 -11.95
CA LEU A 401 20.17 -17.88 -12.27
C LEU A 401 19.46 -18.21 -13.59
N GLU A 402 18.22 -17.72 -13.78
CA GLU A 402 17.36 -18.11 -14.91
C GLU A 402 17.75 -17.40 -16.22
N GLN A 403 18.11 -16.12 -16.19
CA GLN A 403 18.40 -15.34 -17.39
C GLN A 403 19.90 -15.36 -17.77
N ALA A 404 20.79 -15.44 -16.78
CA ALA A 404 22.23 -15.48 -17.03
C ALA A 404 22.88 -16.84 -16.80
N GLY A 405 22.17 -17.85 -16.29
CA GLY A 405 22.73 -19.16 -15.95
C GLY A 405 23.77 -19.09 -14.83
N ASP A 406 23.77 -18.05 -14.00
CA ASP A 406 24.80 -17.82 -13.00
C ASP A 406 24.57 -18.66 -11.75
N ILE A 407 25.18 -19.85 -11.70
CA ILE A 407 25.02 -20.80 -10.60
C ILE A 407 25.52 -20.26 -9.25
N ARG A 408 26.30 -19.19 -9.22
CA ARG A 408 26.79 -18.56 -7.98
C ARG A 408 25.66 -17.89 -7.19
N ALA A 409 24.47 -17.70 -7.80
CA ALA A 409 23.26 -17.31 -7.08
C ALA A 409 22.71 -18.42 -6.16
N LEU A 410 23.03 -19.70 -6.43
CA LEU A 410 22.48 -20.86 -5.69
C LEU A 410 22.74 -20.85 -4.17
N PRO A 411 23.95 -20.52 -3.66
CA PRO A 411 24.19 -20.47 -2.22
C PRO A 411 23.27 -19.45 -1.53
N PHE A 412 23.05 -18.29 -2.15
CA PHE A 412 22.17 -17.25 -1.63
C PHE A 412 20.70 -17.68 -1.68
N LEU A 413 20.26 -18.31 -2.78
CA LEU A 413 18.89 -18.86 -2.89
C LEU A 413 18.62 -19.92 -1.83
N ARG A 414 19.58 -20.78 -1.53
CA ARG A 414 19.47 -21.76 -0.43
C ARG A 414 19.32 -21.08 0.92
N GLY A 415 20.04 -19.98 1.17
CA GLY A 415 19.89 -19.17 2.37
C GLY A 415 18.51 -18.53 2.49
N VAL A 416 17.99 -17.98 1.39
CA VAL A 416 16.62 -17.46 1.33
C VAL A 416 15.59 -18.54 1.65
N ASP A 417 15.71 -19.69 0.98
CA ASP A 417 14.79 -20.83 1.18
C ASP A 417 14.86 -21.39 2.60
N PHE A 418 16.04 -21.39 3.23
CA PHE A 418 16.23 -21.75 4.63
C PHE A 418 15.36 -20.88 5.55
N TYR A 419 15.44 -19.55 5.43
CA TYR A 419 14.65 -18.64 6.26
C TYR A 419 13.15 -18.76 5.98
N TYR A 420 12.71 -18.81 4.72
CA TYR A 420 11.29 -19.00 4.39
C TYR A 420 10.74 -20.35 4.88
N LYS A 421 11.52 -21.41 4.85
CA LYS A 421 11.10 -22.71 5.38
C LYS A 421 10.86 -22.63 6.89
N ARG A 422 11.75 -21.97 7.61
CA ARG A 422 11.62 -21.77 9.06
C ARG A 422 10.41 -20.90 9.41
N GLU A 423 10.20 -19.80 8.70
CA GLU A 423 9.04 -18.95 8.91
C GLU A 423 7.72 -19.70 8.70
N ARG A 424 7.63 -20.52 7.65
CA ARG A 424 6.46 -21.39 7.44
C ARG A 424 6.27 -22.43 8.56
N GLN A 425 7.35 -22.96 9.07
CA GLN A 425 7.30 -23.86 10.22
C GLN A 425 6.79 -23.15 11.48
N TYR A 426 7.28 -21.94 11.77
CA TYR A 426 6.82 -21.12 12.89
C TYR A 426 5.34 -20.77 12.80
N ASP A 427 4.86 -20.46 11.57
CA ASP A 427 3.44 -20.23 11.32
C ASP A 427 2.59 -21.48 11.56
N ALA A 428 3.08 -22.66 11.14
CA ALA A 428 2.40 -23.94 11.33
C ALA A 428 2.35 -24.37 12.81
N GLU A 429 3.41 -24.07 13.58
CA GLU A 429 3.49 -24.31 15.02
C GLU A 429 2.69 -23.28 15.84
N GLY A 430 2.25 -22.16 15.22
CA GLY A 430 1.50 -21.10 15.87
C GLY A 430 2.30 -20.35 16.94
N LEU A 431 3.61 -20.18 16.72
CA LEU A 431 4.50 -19.55 17.71
C LEU A 431 4.09 -18.11 18.00
N THR A 432 4.18 -17.74 19.28
CA THR A 432 4.09 -16.32 19.70
C THR A 432 5.26 -15.50 19.14
N PRO A 433 5.13 -14.18 19.10
CA PRO A 433 6.24 -13.31 18.67
C PRO A 433 7.52 -13.53 19.48
N GLU A 434 7.42 -13.71 20.80
CA GLU A 434 8.56 -13.95 21.67
C GLU A 434 9.25 -15.29 21.36
N GLU A 435 8.48 -16.35 21.17
CA GLU A 435 9.00 -17.67 20.82
C GLU A 435 9.63 -17.65 19.43
N ARG A 436 8.98 -16.99 18.47
CA ARG A 436 9.50 -16.79 17.11
C ARG A 436 10.83 -16.00 17.15
N GLY A 437 10.89 -14.93 17.94
CA GLY A 437 12.11 -14.15 18.14
C GLY A 437 13.27 -15.00 18.66
N LYS A 438 13.04 -15.85 19.66
CA LYS A 438 14.03 -16.79 20.18
C LYS A 438 14.50 -17.80 19.12
N ARG A 439 13.54 -18.38 18.36
CA ARG A 439 13.88 -19.34 17.28
C ARG A 439 14.64 -18.71 16.13
N ARG A 440 14.36 -17.44 15.80
CA ARG A 440 15.11 -16.69 14.77
C ARG A 440 16.55 -16.42 15.18
N GLN A 441 16.87 -16.45 16.46
CA GLN A 441 18.20 -16.18 17.03
C GLN A 441 18.97 -17.45 17.39
N ASP A 442 18.50 -18.63 17.01
CA ASP A 442 19.19 -19.87 17.29
C ASP A 442 20.51 -20.01 16.52
N LEU A 443 21.27 -21.06 16.83
CA LEU A 443 22.58 -21.28 16.27
C LEU A 443 22.55 -21.44 14.74
N ASP A 444 21.61 -22.24 14.23
CA ASP A 444 21.50 -22.51 12.78
C ASP A 444 21.25 -21.23 11.97
N SER A 445 20.38 -20.32 12.49
CA SER A 445 20.10 -19.02 11.86
C SER A 445 21.34 -18.12 11.84
N LYS A 446 22.10 -18.12 12.93
CA LYS A 446 23.36 -17.35 13.03
C LYS A 446 24.42 -17.89 12.09
N GLU A 447 24.60 -19.19 12.03
CA GLU A 447 25.57 -19.84 11.12
C GLU A 447 25.21 -19.57 9.65
N MET A 448 23.92 -19.67 9.30
CA MET A 448 23.45 -19.32 7.95
C MET A 448 23.76 -17.86 7.61
N LEU A 449 23.51 -16.94 8.53
CA LEU A 449 23.78 -15.52 8.32
C LEU A 449 25.27 -15.24 8.11
N ILE A 450 26.13 -15.86 8.92
CA ILE A 450 27.61 -15.77 8.79
C ILE A 450 28.05 -16.32 7.42
N THR A 451 27.53 -17.47 7.05
CA THR A 451 27.83 -18.12 5.76
C THR A 451 27.47 -17.23 4.58
N LEU A 452 26.26 -16.65 4.60
CA LEU A 452 25.80 -15.72 3.55
C LEU A 452 26.69 -14.47 3.46
N ARG A 453 27.13 -13.92 4.62
CA ARG A 453 28.02 -12.74 4.66
C ARG A 453 29.41 -13.07 4.10
N GLN A 454 29.93 -14.25 4.38
CA GLN A 454 31.21 -14.72 3.82
C GLN A 454 31.12 -14.90 2.30
N TYR A 455 30.05 -15.55 1.80
CA TYR A 455 29.84 -15.69 0.35
C TYR A 455 29.71 -14.33 -0.33
N LEU A 456 28.92 -13.41 0.27
CA LEU A 456 28.76 -12.06 -0.26
C LEU A 456 30.10 -11.34 -0.41
N LYS A 457 30.94 -11.38 0.61
CA LYS A 457 32.27 -10.78 0.59
C LYS A 457 33.14 -11.38 -0.49
N ILE A 458 33.22 -12.72 -0.58
CA ILE A 458 34.01 -13.43 -1.61
C ILE A 458 33.56 -13.03 -3.02
N GLU A 459 32.26 -12.93 -3.27
CA GLU A 459 31.75 -12.59 -4.61
C GLU A 459 31.89 -11.10 -4.95
N LEU A 460 31.84 -10.19 -3.95
CA LEU A 460 32.04 -8.77 -4.15
C LEU A 460 33.52 -8.40 -4.35
N ASP A 461 34.46 -9.15 -3.73
CA ASP A 461 35.91 -8.93 -3.86
C ASP A 461 36.44 -9.36 -5.25
N LYS A 462 35.67 -10.11 -6.04
CA LYS A 462 36.02 -10.46 -7.42
C LYS A 462 35.92 -9.26 -8.35
N ASP A 463 36.73 -9.29 -9.43
CA ASP A 463 36.62 -8.28 -10.48
C ASP A 463 35.16 -8.22 -11.03
N PRO A 464 34.58 -7.02 -11.20
CA PRO A 464 33.24 -6.89 -11.76
C PRO A 464 33.03 -7.59 -13.11
N SER A 465 34.08 -7.74 -13.92
CA SER A 465 34.03 -8.47 -15.20
C SER A 465 33.85 -9.99 -15.06
N GLU A 466 34.16 -10.53 -13.90
CA GLU A 466 34.00 -11.98 -13.61
C GLU A 466 32.60 -12.36 -13.17
N THR A 467 31.74 -11.37 -12.87
CA THR A 467 30.36 -11.58 -12.45
C THR A 467 29.36 -11.12 -13.51
N THR A 468 28.26 -11.87 -13.67
CA THR A 468 27.19 -11.41 -14.55
C THR A 468 26.56 -10.13 -14.00
N PRO A 469 26.09 -9.22 -14.87
CA PRO A 469 25.42 -7.99 -14.40
C PRO A 469 24.24 -8.26 -13.47
N TYR A 470 23.49 -9.32 -13.71
CA TYR A 470 22.34 -9.71 -12.87
C TYR A 470 22.77 -10.17 -11.47
N LEU A 471 23.84 -10.99 -11.39
CA LEU A 471 24.35 -11.41 -10.08
C LEU A 471 24.96 -10.20 -9.34
N ARG A 472 25.73 -9.36 -10.02
CA ARG A 472 26.31 -8.15 -9.41
C ARG A 472 25.22 -7.22 -8.87
N GLU A 473 24.11 -7.05 -9.58
CA GLU A 473 22.94 -6.29 -9.09
C GLU A 473 22.36 -6.89 -7.81
N ALA A 474 22.21 -8.22 -7.75
CA ALA A 474 21.68 -8.93 -6.57
C ALA A 474 22.63 -8.83 -5.36
N LEU A 475 23.96 -8.93 -5.59
CA LEU A 475 24.98 -8.79 -4.55
C LEU A 475 25.05 -7.36 -4.00
N ASN A 476 25.07 -6.37 -4.87
CA ASN A 476 25.07 -4.97 -4.48
C ASN A 476 23.79 -4.58 -3.71
N TYR A 477 22.66 -5.15 -4.11
CA TYR A 477 21.40 -4.96 -3.38
C TYR A 477 21.47 -5.57 -1.99
N LEU A 478 21.99 -6.80 -1.86
CA LEU A 478 22.17 -7.44 -0.56
C LEU A 478 23.14 -6.69 0.33
N ASP A 479 24.28 -6.25 -0.21
CA ASP A 479 25.28 -5.51 0.57
C ASP A 479 24.73 -4.19 1.08
N LYS A 480 24.06 -3.43 0.19
CA LYS A 480 23.44 -2.15 0.54
C LYS A 480 22.37 -2.28 1.62
N PHE A 481 21.58 -3.35 1.59
CA PHE A 481 20.43 -3.54 2.48
C PHE A 481 20.58 -4.72 3.44
N TRP A 482 21.81 -5.13 3.75
CA TRP A 482 22.08 -6.28 4.61
C TRP A 482 21.28 -6.21 5.92
N ASP A 483 21.47 -5.16 6.69
CA ASP A 483 20.85 -4.99 8.01
C ASP A 483 19.33 -4.83 7.92
N ASN A 484 18.83 -4.28 6.81
CA ASN A 484 17.41 -4.08 6.57
C ASN A 484 16.70 -5.38 6.14
N ILE A 485 17.34 -6.21 5.30
CA ILE A 485 16.79 -7.49 4.85
C ILE A 485 16.73 -8.47 6.01
N PHE A 486 17.76 -8.51 6.87
CA PHE A 486 17.84 -9.41 8.01
C PHE A 486 17.31 -8.79 9.33
N ALA A 487 16.71 -7.61 9.28
CA ALA A 487 16.12 -6.96 10.46
C ALA A 487 15.05 -7.83 11.14
N PHE A 488 14.30 -8.65 10.37
CA PHE A 488 13.28 -9.54 10.90
C PHE A 488 13.83 -10.55 11.92
N LEU A 489 15.11 -10.89 11.85
CA LEU A 489 15.75 -11.78 12.82
C LEU A 489 15.81 -11.20 14.24
N LYS A 490 15.73 -9.87 14.38
CA LYS A 490 15.85 -9.17 15.68
C LYS A 490 14.59 -9.28 16.53
N ASP A 491 13.43 -9.53 15.91
CA ASP A 491 12.13 -9.48 16.61
C ASP A 491 11.13 -10.39 15.91
N GLY A 492 10.35 -11.15 16.65
CA GLY A 492 9.41 -12.14 16.12
C GLY A 492 8.17 -11.54 15.43
N ASP A 493 7.82 -10.27 15.71
CA ASP A 493 6.72 -9.57 15.07
C ASP A 493 7.04 -9.10 13.64
N LEU A 494 8.33 -8.87 13.37
CA LEU A 494 8.77 -8.28 12.11
C LEU A 494 8.55 -9.25 10.94
N PRO A 495 7.91 -8.79 9.83
CA PRO A 495 7.71 -9.63 8.64
C PRO A 495 9.02 -9.86 7.88
N ILE A 496 9.12 -10.99 7.17
CA ILE A 496 10.28 -11.32 6.32
C ILE A 496 10.19 -10.65 4.95
N ASP A 497 8.97 -10.35 4.48
CA ASP A 497 8.73 -9.81 3.13
C ASP A 497 7.58 -8.80 3.07
N ASN A 498 7.45 -8.13 1.92
CA ASN A 498 6.41 -7.14 1.64
C ASN A 498 5.20 -7.72 0.88
N ASN A 499 5.07 -9.04 0.77
CA ASN A 499 3.99 -9.69 0.04
C ASN A 499 2.59 -9.26 0.49
N LEU A 500 2.49 -8.75 1.72
CA LEU A 500 1.23 -8.23 2.27
C LEU A 500 0.76 -6.97 1.55
N ALA A 501 1.66 -6.01 1.33
CA ALA A 501 1.37 -4.78 0.59
C ALA A 501 1.17 -5.07 -0.91
N GLU A 502 2.01 -5.94 -1.49
CA GLU A 502 1.88 -6.35 -2.90
C GLU A 502 0.52 -7.00 -3.18
N ARG A 503 0.06 -7.90 -2.30
CA ARG A 503 -1.29 -8.49 -2.42
C ARG A 503 -2.40 -7.47 -2.25
N ALA A 504 -2.21 -6.49 -1.36
CA ALA A 504 -3.19 -5.42 -1.16
C ALA A 504 -3.34 -4.51 -2.40
N ILE A 505 -2.26 -4.29 -3.16
CA ILE A 505 -2.25 -3.49 -4.39
C ILE A 505 -2.98 -4.17 -5.57
N ARG A 506 -3.03 -5.50 -5.64
CA ARG A 506 -3.58 -6.24 -6.79
C ARG A 506 -4.98 -5.79 -7.24
N PRO A 507 -5.98 -5.56 -6.37
CA PRO A 507 -7.28 -5.06 -6.81
C PRO A 507 -7.20 -3.73 -7.54
N LEU A 508 -6.34 -2.82 -7.08
CA LEU A 508 -6.11 -1.52 -7.73
C LEU A 508 -5.41 -1.68 -9.09
N THR A 509 -4.43 -2.58 -9.20
CA THR A 509 -3.76 -2.85 -10.49
C THR A 509 -4.71 -3.49 -11.49
N THR A 510 -5.62 -4.36 -11.05
CA THR A 510 -6.69 -4.92 -11.88
C THR A 510 -7.62 -3.82 -12.38
N GLN A 511 -8.04 -2.91 -11.49
CA GLN A 511 -8.86 -1.75 -11.87
C GLN A 511 -8.13 -0.85 -12.88
N ARG A 512 -6.84 -0.58 -12.66
CA ARG A 512 -5.99 0.17 -13.60
C ARG A 512 -5.97 -0.46 -15.00
N ASN A 513 -5.84 -1.77 -15.08
CA ASN A 513 -5.81 -2.48 -16.37
C ASN A 513 -7.17 -2.43 -17.08
N SER A 514 -8.27 -2.50 -16.32
CA SER A 514 -9.63 -2.37 -16.85
C SER A 514 -9.95 -0.94 -17.30
N MET A 515 -9.58 0.06 -16.51
CA MET A 515 -9.93 1.47 -16.75
C MET A 515 -8.91 2.23 -17.60
N LEU A 516 -7.70 1.68 -17.80
CA LEU A 516 -6.56 2.25 -18.53
C LEU A 516 -6.01 3.55 -17.90
N HIS A 517 -6.85 4.44 -17.41
CA HIS A 517 -6.47 5.71 -16.76
C HIS A 517 -7.57 6.23 -15.84
N PHE A 518 -7.18 7.08 -14.90
CA PHE A 518 -8.10 7.91 -14.15
C PHE A 518 -8.35 9.23 -14.91
N GLY A 519 -9.60 9.68 -14.95
CA GLY A 519 -10.00 10.89 -15.68
C GLY A 519 -9.50 12.21 -15.05
N SER A 520 -9.02 12.17 -13.80
CA SER A 520 -8.48 13.32 -13.04
C SER A 520 -7.76 12.82 -11.78
N ASP A 521 -7.00 13.70 -11.11
CA ASP A 521 -6.41 13.42 -9.79
C ASP A 521 -7.49 13.06 -8.76
N GLU A 522 -8.60 13.79 -8.77
CA GLU A 522 -9.75 13.50 -7.91
C GLU A 522 -10.33 12.08 -8.16
N GLY A 523 -10.26 11.59 -9.40
CA GLY A 523 -10.62 10.20 -9.73
C GLY A 523 -9.68 9.18 -9.12
N ALA A 524 -8.39 9.46 -9.09
CA ALA A 524 -7.38 8.62 -8.43
C ALA A 524 -7.53 8.63 -6.90
N GLU A 525 -7.76 9.81 -6.30
CA GLU A 525 -8.07 9.93 -4.87
C GLU A 525 -9.35 9.18 -4.49
N MET A 526 -10.38 9.25 -5.33
CA MET A 526 -11.63 8.54 -5.10
C MET A 526 -11.40 7.02 -5.13
N ALA A 527 -10.60 6.53 -6.07
CA ALA A 527 -10.22 5.12 -6.11
C ALA A 527 -9.44 4.71 -4.85
N ALA A 528 -8.48 5.52 -4.41
CA ALA A 528 -7.72 5.28 -3.18
C ALA A 528 -8.66 5.16 -1.96
N THR A 529 -9.63 6.06 -1.80
CA THR A 529 -10.60 6.02 -0.70
C THR A 529 -11.45 4.74 -0.73
N TYR A 530 -12.06 4.40 -1.89
CA TYR A 530 -12.90 3.21 -1.99
C TYR A 530 -12.10 1.92 -1.80
N HIS A 531 -10.90 1.81 -2.39
CA HIS A 531 -10.04 0.65 -2.19
C HIS A 531 -9.57 0.51 -0.74
N SER A 532 -9.31 1.61 -0.02
CA SER A 532 -8.96 1.55 1.41
C SER A 532 -10.05 0.86 2.22
N ILE A 533 -11.29 1.27 2.03
CA ILE A 533 -12.43 0.69 2.75
C ILE A 533 -12.67 -0.76 2.33
N ILE A 534 -12.77 -1.01 1.03
CA ILE A 534 -13.07 -2.35 0.49
C ILE A 534 -11.99 -3.36 0.87
N SER A 535 -10.71 -2.98 0.77
CA SER A 535 -9.59 -3.86 1.09
C SER A 535 -9.49 -4.13 2.59
N THR A 536 -9.74 -3.13 3.44
CA THR A 536 -9.82 -3.31 4.90
C THR A 536 -10.94 -4.27 5.28
N VAL A 537 -12.14 -4.06 4.75
CA VAL A 537 -13.31 -4.92 5.01
C VAL A 537 -13.04 -6.37 4.59
N LYS A 538 -12.48 -6.57 3.38
CA LYS A 538 -12.13 -7.91 2.88
C LYS A 538 -11.02 -8.55 3.70
N LYS A 539 -10.02 -7.78 4.15
CA LYS A 539 -8.93 -8.28 4.99
C LYS A 539 -9.44 -8.78 6.34
N GLN A 540 -10.51 -8.16 6.85
CA GLN A 540 -11.22 -8.58 8.06
C GLN A 540 -12.24 -9.73 7.83
N GLY A 541 -12.22 -10.37 6.65
CA GLY A 541 -13.10 -11.50 6.33
C GLY A 541 -14.57 -11.13 6.12
N ARG A 542 -14.89 -9.83 5.91
CA ARG A 542 -16.26 -9.33 5.82
C ARG A 542 -16.68 -9.06 4.38
N SER A 543 -17.98 -9.07 4.12
CA SER A 543 -18.57 -8.75 2.83
C SER A 543 -18.48 -7.25 2.53
N ALA A 544 -17.75 -6.89 1.47
CA ALA A 544 -17.70 -5.50 0.99
C ALA A 544 -19.08 -5.01 0.51
N TRP A 545 -19.91 -5.90 -0.04
CA TRP A 545 -21.28 -5.60 -0.44
C TRP A 545 -22.11 -5.13 0.75
N GLU A 546 -22.24 -5.99 1.77
CA GLU A 546 -23.02 -5.67 2.96
C GLU A 546 -22.50 -4.44 3.70
N TYR A 547 -21.17 -4.31 3.77
CA TYR A 547 -20.55 -3.19 4.44
C TYR A 547 -20.94 -1.85 3.81
N LEU A 548 -20.78 -1.72 2.47
CA LEU A 548 -21.12 -0.49 1.75
C LEU A 548 -22.60 -0.15 1.88
N GLY A 549 -23.50 -1.15 1.80
CA GLY A 549 -24.93 -0.95 1.99
C GLY A 549 -25.26 -0.41 3.36
N LYS A 550 -24.83 -1.10 4.41
CA LYS A 550 -25.03 -0.67 5.81
C LYS A 550 -24.44 0.72 6.06
N PHE A 551 -23.24 1.00 5.50
CA PHE A 551 -22.58 2.28 5.66
C PHE A 551 -23.36 3.43 5.02
N PHE A 552 -23.76 3.32 3.76
CA PHE A 552 -24.49 4.38 3.07
C PHE A 552 -25.87 4.62 3.67
N THR A 553 -26.59 3.57 4.04
CA THR A 553 -27.89 3.68 4.70
C THR A 553 -27.77 4.39 6.05
N LYS A 554 -26.85 3.97 6.93
CA LYS A 554 -26.65 4.62 8.23
C LYS A 554 -26.17 6.08 8.09
N SER A 555 -25.31 6.37 7.11
CA SER A 555 -24.83 7.75 6.86
C SER A 555 -25.96 8.69 6.46
N LEU A 556 -26.96 8.20 5.75
CA LEU A 556 -28.13 8.97 5.35
C LEU A 556 -29.10 9.18 6.52
N ILE A 557 -29.41 8.13 7.28
CA ILE A 557 -30.32 8.20 8.45
C ILE A 557 -29.84 9.24 9.46
N LYS A 558 -28.57 9.21 9.83
CA LYS A 558 -27.99 10.16 10.78
C LYS A 558 -28.06 11.61 10.35
N ARG A 559 -27.94 11.87 9.05
CA ARG A 559 -28.09 13.23 8.54
C ARG A 559 -29.54 13.69 8.62
N ILE A 560 -30.50 12.82 8.36
CA ILE A 560 -31.92 13.14 8.52
C ILE A 560 -32.20 13.50 9.98
N GLU A 561 -31.71 12.72 10.93
CA GLU A 561 -31.81 12.99 12.36
C GLU A 561 -31.10 14.29 12.78
N SER A 562 -29.88 14.57 12.26
CA SER A 562 -29.13 15.79 12.60
C SER A 562 -29.71 17.05 11.97
N SER A 563 -30.39 16.96 10.83
CA SER A 563 -31.06 18.10 10.22
C SER A 563 -32.37 18.48 10.91
N SER A 564 -32.96 17.58 11.68
CA SER A 564 -34.14 17.81 12.51
C SER A 564 -33.82 18.29 13.93
N LEU A 565 -32.54 18.26 14.34
CA LEU A 565 -32.10 18.60 15.70
C LEU A 565 -30.85 19.51 15.62
N GLU A 566 -31.06 20.80 15.60
CA GLU A 566 -30.00 21.85 15.71
C GLU A 566 -29.27 21.83 17.08
N TYR A 567 -29.54 20.85 17.95
CA TYR A 567 -28.94 20.72 19.27
C TYR A 567 -28.63 19.24 19.59
N LEU A 568 -27.49 18.74 19.15
CA LEU A 568 -26.97 17.48 19.72
C LEU A 568 -25.47 17.59 20.02
N SER A 569 -25.22 17.51 21.33
CA SER A 569 -23.94 17.51 22.01
C SER A 569 -22.98 16.40 21.49
N VAL A 570 -21.69 16.52 21.85
CA VAL A 570 -20.60 15.56 21.63
C VAL A 570 -20.97 14.09 21.89
N LYS A 571 -21.97 13.81 22.74
CA LYS A 571 -22.53 12.46 22.98
C LYS A 571 -23.13 11.79 21.73
N THR A 572 -23.66 12.56 20.80
CA THR A 572 -24.29 12.02 19.57
C THR A 572 -23.27 11.60 18.52
N LEU A 573 -22.12 12.29 18.48
CA LEU A 573 -20.99 11.88 17.65
C LEU A 573 -20.38 10.57 18.15
N SER A 574 -20.30 10.34 19.45
CA SER A 574 -19.90 9.06 20.05
C SER A 574 -20.80 7.91 19.59
N ASN A 575 -22.12 8.11 19.45
CA ASN A 575 -23.05 7.09 18.95
C ASN A 575 -22.94 6.83 17.44
N VAL A 576 -22.48 7.81 16.63
CA VAL A 576 -22.13 7.60 15.21
C VAL A 576 -20.99 6.59 15.11
N PHE A 577 -20.02 6.68 16.01
CA PHE A 577 -18.82 5.86 16.01
C PHE A 577 -18.96 4.57 16.84
N ASN A 578 -19.88 4.50 17.79
CA ASN A 578 -20.30 3.21 18.36
C ASN A 578 -20.90 2.30 17.26
N GLY A 579 -21.54 2.87 16.22
CA GLY A 579 -21.86 2.15 15.00
C GLY A 579 -20.63 1.72 14.17
N CYS A 580 -19.47 2.38 14.29
CA CYS A 580 -18.22 1.92 13.66
C CYS A 580 -17.61 0.71 14.39
N ARG A 581 -17.85 0.55 15.71
CA ARG A 581 -17.51 -0.68 16.45
C ARG A 581 -18.15 -1.92 15.83
N ASP A 582 -19.40 -1.80 15.37
CA ASP A 582 -20.11 -2.87 14.67
C ASP A 582 -19.61 -3.08 13.22
N PHE A 583 -18.87 -2.11 12.67
CA PHE A 583 -18.41 -2.14 11.28
C PHE A 583 -17.00 -2.68 11.11
N PHE A 584 -16.09 -2.38 12.05
CA PHE A 584 -14.72 -2.91 12.04
C PHE A 584 -14.47 -3.71 13.30
N SER A 585 -13.79 -4.84 13.18
CA SER A 585 -13.31 -5.65 14.30
C SER A 585 -12.12 -4.98 15.01
N LEU A 586 -12.20 -3.65 15.22
CA LEU A 586 -11.17 -2.89 15.92
C LEU A 586 -11.36 -3.04 17.44
N ARG A 587 -10.26 -3.08 18.17
CA ARG A 587 -10.30 -3.17 19.63
C ARG A 587 -11.04 -1.97 20.22
N PRO A 588 -11.96 -2.17 21.18
CA PRO A 588 -12.84 -1.12 21.71
C PRO A 588 -12.13 0.08 22.32
N ASP A 589 -10.96 -0.14 22.92
CA ASP A 589 -10.10 0.85 23.57
C ASP A 589 -9.45 1.84 22.58
N LYS A 590 -9.18 1.41 21.35
CA LYS A 590 -8.47 2.20 20.33
C LYS A 590 -9.36 3.20 19.59
N ILE A 591 -10.64 2.88 19.43
CA ILE A 591 -11.59 3.77 18.72
C ILE A 591 -11.92 5.02 19.55
N GLY A 592 -11.96 4.90 20.87
CA GLY A 592 -12.31 5.99 21.79
C GLY A 592 -11.31 7.15 21.76
N LEU A 593 -10.01 6.87 21.69
CA LEU A 593 -8.94 7.88 21.68
C LEU A 593 -8.87 8.63 20.34
N ALA A 594 -8.91 7.92 19.21
CA ALA A 594 -8.85 8.52 17.88
C ALA A 594 -10.04 9.45 17.61
N ILE A 595 -11.21 9.13 18.14
CA ILE A 595 -12.42 9.96 18.01
C ILE A 595 -12.30 11.25 18.81
N CYS A 596 -11.75 11.21 20.04
CA CYS A 596 -11.60 12.41 20.88
C CYS A 596 -10.61 13.43 20.32
N GLN A 597 -9.62 13.01 19.53
CA GLN A 597 -8.62 13.91 18.95
C GLN A 597 -9.09 14.65 17.70
N HIS A 598 -10.05 14.12 16.94
CA HIS A 598 -10.51 14.72 15.68
C HIS A 598 -11.82 15.52 15.75
N PHE A 599 -12.48 15.51 16.90
CA PHE A 599 -13.76 16.21 17.08
C PHE A 599 -13.76 17.22 18.22
N ARG A 600 -12.58 17.56 18.77
CA ARG A 600 -12.34 18.82 19.50
C ARG A 600 -11.83 19.86 18.52
#